data_f5b8fcdf2c1aedf8f119bcabd39861fc
#
_entry.id   f5b8fcdf2c1aedf8f119bcabd39861fc
#
_cell.length_a   1.000
_cell.length_b   1.000
_cell.length_c   1.000
_cell.angle_alpha   90.00
_cell.angle_beta   90.00
_cell.angle_gamma   90.00
#
_symmetry.space_group_name_H-M   'P 1'
#
loop_
_entity.id
_entity.type
_entity.pdbx_description
1 polymer ?
#
loop_
_entity_poly.entity_id
_entity_poly.type
_entity_poly.pdbx_seq_one_letter_code
_entity_poly.pdbx_strand_id
1 'polypeptide(L)'
;MKIETITPTEMFEPIGPYSHLTKAGPFITISGTPGVDPETSQMAGTDAYSQAKQIVRNFKSMLEGVGASLKDIMHVHIFLIQVEDFQEMNRAYAEEFGSYLPARTVICVADLPKKGALMTMNLTAFHDFEKA
;
A
#
# COMPACT_ATOMS: atom_id res chain seq x y z
N MET A 1 6.44 -19.73 -14.42
CA MET A 1 6.19 -18.32 -14.15
C MET A 1 7.36 -17.74 -13.39
N LYS A 2 7.95 -16.68 -13.91
CA LYS A 2 9.12 -16.05 -13.29
C LYS A 2 8.65 -14.92 -12.37
N ILE A 3 9.30 -14.80 -11.22
CA ILE A 3 9.03 -13.68 -10.31
C ILE A 3 9.88 -12.49 -10.72
N GLU A 4 9.24 -11.35 -10.93
CA GLU A 4 9.89 -10.08 -11.21
C GLU A 4 9.81 -9.20 -9.97
N THR A 5 10.92 -8.56 -9.62
CA THR A 5 10.98 -7.62 -8.51
C THR A 5 11.07 -6.21 -9.09
N ILE A 6 10.23 -5.31 -8.59
CA ILE A 6 10.11 -3.97 -9.17
C ILE A 6 10.13 -2.92 -8.06
N THR A 7 10.99 -1.92 -8.21
CA THR A 7 10.97 -0.72 -7.39
C THR A 7 10.72 0.45 -8.35
N PRO A 8 9.49 0.99 -8.36
CA PRO A 8 9.15 2.07 -9.30
C PRO A 8 10.01 3.32 -9.05
N THR A 9 10.43 3.96 -10.13
CA THR A 9 11.33 5.12 -10.05
C THR A 9 10.66 6.34 -9.42
N GLU A 10 9.32 6.42 -9.50
CA GLU A 10 8.56 7.52 -8.90
C GLU A 10 8.29 7.31 -7.41
N MET A 11 8.69 6.16 -6.87
CA MET A 11 8.41 5.84 -5.46
C MET A 11 9.65 6.12 -4.61
N PHE A 12 9.43 6.34 -3.31
CA PHE A 12 10.53 6.51 -2.37
C PHE A 12 11.35 5.22 -2.28
N GLU A 13 12.62 5.34 -1.88
CA GLU A 13 13.50 4.19 -1.74
C GLU A 13 13.03 3.27 -0.62
N PRO A 14 13.12 1.94 -0.77
CA PRO A 14 12.87 1.01 0.33
C PRO A 14 13.82 1.29 1.48
N ILE A 15 13.31 1.17 2.72
CA ILE A 15 14.11 1.43 3.92
C ILE A 15 14.93 0.22 4.35
N GLY A 16 14.95 -0.84 3.56
CA GLY A 16 15.70 -2.06 3.83
C GLY A 16 15.90 -2.88 2.57
N PRO A 17 16.43 -4.10 2.70
CA PRO A 17 16.73 -4.96 1.55
C PRO A 17 15.47 -5.66 1.03
N TYR A 18 14.60 -4.92 0.36
CA TYR A 18 13.39 -5.47 -0.27
C TYR A 18 12.98 -4.62 -1.46
N SER A 19 12.12 -5.18 -2.30
CA SER A 19 11.51 -4.47 -3.42
C SER A 19 10.12 -4.03 -3.02
N HIS A 20 9.64 -2.91 -3.58
CA HIS A 20 8.27 -2.46 -3.30
C HIS A 20 7.23 -3.42 -3.83
N LEU A 21 7.48 -4.03 -4.99
CA LEU A 21 6.47 -4.83 -5.67
C LEU A 21 7.10 -6.09 -6.28
N THR A 22 6.36 -7.21 -6.22
CA THR A 22 6.71 -8.40 -6.99
C THR A 22 5.55 -8.78 -7.88
N LYS A 23 5.87 -9.37 -9.02
CA LYS A 23 4.88 -9.81 -10.00
C LYS A 23 5.27 -11.18 -10.52
N ALA A 24 4.32 -12.11 -10.54
CA ALA A 24 4.52 -13.45 -11.10
C ALA A 24 3.26 -13.82 -11.87
N GLY A 25 3.32 -13.76 -13.21
CA GLY A 25 2.14 -13.94 -14.04
C GLY A 25 1.06 -12.95 -13.68
N PRO A 26 -0.15 -13.39 -13.30
CA PRO A 26 -1.22 -12.47 -12.90
C PRO A 26 -1.12 -12.00 -11.45
N PHE A 27 -0.22 -12.57 -10.65
CA PHE A 27 -0.13 -12.29 -9.21
C PHE A 27 0.79 -11.11 -8.95
N ILE A 28 0.35 -10.22 -8.07
CA ILE A 28 1.10 -9.03 -7.66
C ILE A 28 1.09 -8.97 -6.15
N THR A 29 2.23 -8.65 -5.53
CA THR A 29 2.28 -8.31 -4.12
C THR A 29 2.97 -6.97 -3.96
N ILE A 30 2.54 -6.19 -2.98
CA ILE A 30 3.21 -4.95 -2.62
C ILE A 30 3.60 -5.04 -1.14
N SER A 31 4.85 -4.70 -0.86
CA SER A 31 5.45 -4.73 0.47
C SER A 31 4.75 -3.76 1.43
N GLY A 32 5.00 -3.95 2.72
CA GLY A 32 4.54 -3.02 3.74
C GLY A 32 4.91 -1.59 3.38
N THR A 33 3.92 -0.75 3.21
CA THR A 33 4.08 0.61 2.68
C THR A 33 3.61 1.62 3.71
N PRO A 34 4.50 2.47 4.21
CA PRO A 34 4.11 3.59 5.08
C PRO A 34 3.58 4.76 4.25
N GLY A 35 2.95 5.71 4.92
CA GLY A 35 2.37 6.88 4.25
C GLY A 35 3.41 7.94 3.88
N VAL A 36 4.44 7.55 3.15
CA VAL A 36 5.51 8.45 2.71
C VAL A 36 5.12 9.07 1.37
N ASP A 37 5.23 10.39 1.29
CA ASP A 37 5.03 11.11 0.04
C ASP A 37 6.24 10.87 -0.87
N PRO A 38 6.07 10.25 -2.05
CA PRO A 38 7.21 9.93 -2.90
C PRO A 38 7.93 11.16 -3.46
N GLU A 39 7.27 12.32 -3.51
CA GLU A 39 7.92 13.54 -4.00
C GLU A 39 8.89 14.15 -2.99
N THR A 40 8.58 14.03 -1.70
CA THR A 40 9.39 14.62 -0.64
C THR A 40 10.23 13.60 0.13
N SER A 41 9.87 12.31 0.03
CA SER A 41 10.43 11.22 0.83
C SER A 41 10.16 11.39 2.32
N GLN A 42 9.17 12.21 2.68
CA GLN A 42 8.75 12.45 4.06
C GLN A 42 7.37 11.87 4.29
N MET A 43 7.03 11.61 5.56
CA MET A 43 5.67 11.22 5.88
C MET A 43 4.69 12.29 5.38
N ALA A 44 3.57 11.87 4.82
CA ALA A 44 2.56 12.78 4.27
C ALA A 44 1.86 13.62 5.35
N GLY A 45 2.04 13.27 6.60
CA GLY A 45 1.49 14.00 7.73
C GLY A 45 1.74 13.26 9.02
N THR A 46 1.30 13.83 10.13
CA THR A 46 1.46 13.23 11.45
C THR A 46 0.17 12.56 11.94
N ASP A 47 -0.89 12.58 11.13
CA ASP A 47 -2.19 12.04 11.48
C ASP A 47 -2.53 10.81 10.65
N ALA A 48 -3.42 9.99 11.17
CA ALA A 48 -3.79 8.72 10.55
C ALA A 48 -4.49 8.90 9.21
N TYR A 49 -5.33 9.91 9.08
CA TYR A 49 -6.05 10.17 7.84
C TYR A 49 -5.09 10.45 6.68
N SER A 50 -4.15 11.38 6.89
CA SER A 50 -3.18 11.76 5.86
C SER A 50 -2.27 10.60 5.47
N GLN A 51 -1.84 9.82 6.45
CA GLN A 51 -0.96 8.67 6.18
C GLN A 51 -1.70 7.57 5.43
N ALA A 52 -2.91 7.23 5.84
CA ALA A 52 -3.70 6.21 5.16
C ALA A 52 -4.00 6.61 3.72
N LYS A 53 -4.38 7.87 3.50
CA LYS A 53 -4.65 8.39 2.17
C LYS A 53 -3.44 8.25 1.25
N GLN A 54 -2.26 8.62 1.76
CA GLN A 54 -1.03 8.52 0.99
C GLN A 54 -0.67 7.08 0.65
N ILE A 55 -0.89 6.14 1.59
CA ILE A 55 -0.61 4.72 1.32
C ILE A 55 -1.44 4.22 0.14
N VAL A 56 -2.74 4.50 0.13
CA VAL A 56 -3.61 4.02 -0.95
C VAL A 56 -3.22 4.67 -2.27
N ARG A 57 -2.84 5.95 -2.26
CA ARG A 57 -2.35 6.63 -3.45
C ARG A 57 -1.06 6.02 -3.96
N ASN A 58 -0.16 5.62 -3.06
CA ASN A 58 1.06 4.92 -3.43
C ASN A 58 0.75 3.57 -4.06
N PHE A 59 -0.20 2.83 -3.50
CA PHE A 59 -0.65 1.56 -4.10
C PHE A 59 -1.17 1.78 -5.51
N LYS A 60 -2.02 2.78 -5.69
CA LYS A 60 -2.59 3.10 -7.00
C LYS A 60 -1.47 3.36 -8.02
N SER A 61 -0.51 4.20 -7.64
CA SER A 61 0.61 4.55 -8.50
C SER A 61 1.43 3.32 -8.89
N MET A 62 1.76 2.48 -7.90
CA MET A 62 2.56 1.29 -8.15
C MET A 62 1.84 0.26 -9.01
N LEU A 63 0.54 0.05 -8.75
CA LEU A 63 -0.26 -0.89 -9.55
C LEU A 63 -0.41 -0.40 -10.98
N GLU A 64 -0.71 0.88 -11.17
CA GLU A 64 -0.83 1.45 -12.51
C GLU A 64 0.49 1.38 -13.28
N GLY A 65 1.59 1.49 -12.56
CA GLY A 65 2.92 1.38 -13.16
C GLY A 65 3.21 0.00 -13.78
N VAL A 66 2.49 -1.04 -13.37
CA VAL A 66 2.62 -2.38 -13.95
C VAL A 66 1.38 -2.78 -14.76
N GLY A 67 0.47 -1.85 -15.04
CA GLY A 67 -0.71 -2.12 -15.86
C GLY A 67 -1.91 -2.66 -15.11
N ALA A 68 -1.89 -2.59 -13.79
CA ALA A 68 -3.00 -3.02 -12.94
C ALA A 68 -3.69 -1.79 -12.31
N SER A 69 -4.61 -2.02 -11.40
CA SER A 69 -5.34 -0.93 -10.73
C SER A 69 -5.78 -1.34 -9.34
N LEU A 70 -6.33 -0.40 -8.58
CA LEU A 70 -6.88 -0.69 -7.25
C LEU A 70 -7.97 -1.77 -7.29
N LYS A 71 -8.68 -1.89 -8.41
CA LYS A 71 -9.75 -2.89 -8.58
C LYS A 71 -9.22 -4.32 -8.69
N ASP A 72 -7.93 -4.48 -8.85
CA ASP A 72 -7.30 -5.80 -8.92
C ASP A 72 -6.86 -6.31 -7.55
N ILE A 73 -6.97 -5.49 -6.50
CA ILE A 73 -6.55 -5.89 -5.16
C ILE A 73 -7.50 -6.95 -4.61
N MET A 74 -6.93 -8.05 -4.12
CA MET A 74 -7.68 -9.12 -3.49
C MET A 74 -7.75 -8.94 -1.99
N HIS A 75 -6.66 -8.52 -1.36
CA HIS A 75 -6.58 -8.41 0.09
C HIS A 75 -5.60 -7.32 0.49
N VAL A 76 -5.98 -6.54 1.50
CA VAL A 76 -5.11 -5.54 2.11
C VAL A 76 -4.92 -5.89 3.58
N HIS A 77 -3.66 -5.95 4.03
CA HIS A 77 -3.31 -6.09 5.44
C HIS A 77 -2.89 -4.72 5.97
N ILE A 78 -3.49 -4.31 7.09
CA ILE A 78 -3.22 -3.02 7.71
C ILE A 78 -2.72 -3.25 9.13
N PHE A 79 -1.59 -2.62 9.46
CA PHE A 79 -0.96 -2.71 10.77
C PHE A 79 -0.97 -1.32 11.38
N LEU A 80 -1.69 -1.15 12.50
CA LEU A 80 -1.81 0.11 13.23
C LEU A 80 -0.99 0.03 14.52
N ILE A 81 -0.39 1.14 14.93
CA ILE A 81 0.23 1.21 16.25
C ILE A 81 -0.82 1.43 17.33
N GLN A 82 -1.87 2.22 17.02
CA GLN A 82 -2.91 2.56 18.00
C GLN A 82 -4.29 2.30 17.41
N VAL A 83 -5.15 1.63 18.19
CA VAL A 83 -6.51 1.31 17.76
C VAL A 83 -7.35 2.58 17.55
N GLU A 84 -7.02 3.67 18.24
CA GLU A 84 -7.71 4.95 18.10
C GLU A 84 -7.63 5.52 16.69
N ASP A 85 -6.64 5.09 15.89
CA ASP A 85 -6.48 5.55 14.50
C ASP A 85 -7.37 4.82 13.51
N PHE A 86 -8.12 3.80 13.95
CA PHE A 86 -8.91 2.94 13.08
C PHE A 86 -9.97 3.72 12.28
N GLN A 87 -10.70 4.62 12.94
CA GLN A 87 -11.78 5.36 12.27
C GLN A 87 -11.27 6.33 11.21
N GLU A 88 -10.20 7.07 11.50
CA GLU A 88 -9.64 8.01 10.54
C GLU A 88 -8.95 7.28 9.39
N MET A 89 -8.31 6.16 9.67
CA MET A 89 -7.77 5.29 8.61
C MET A 89 -8.90 4.80 7.72
N ASN A 90 -10.01 4.34 8.29
CA ASN A 90 -11.17 3.87 7.51
C ASN A 90 -11.73 4.96 6.62
N ARG A 91 -11.81 6.19 7.13
CA ARG A 91 -12.36 7.32 6.36
C ARG A 91 -11.53 7.58 5.10
N ALA A 92 -10.21 7.68 5.27
CA ALA A 92 -9.30 7.89 4.14
C ALA A 92 -9.34 6.72 3.16
N TYR A 93 -9.33 5.50 3.69
CA TYR A 93 -9.38 4.27 2.91
C TYR A 93 -10.63 4.23 2.03
N ALA A 94 -11.79 4.50 2.62
CA ALA A 94 -13.06 4.50 1.90
C ALA A 94 -13.09 5.58 0.79
N GLU A 95 -12.57 6.76 1.08
CA GLU A 95 -12.53 7.84 0.10
C GLU A 95 -11.67 7.49 -1.11
N GLU A 96 -10.52 6.86 -0.88
CA GLU A 96 -9.57 6.54 -1.95
C GLU A 96 -10.00 5.31 -2.75
N PHE A 97 -10.57 4.28 -2.11
CA PHE A 97 -11.03 3.09 -2.81
C PHE A 97 -12.36 3.30 -3.53
N GLY A 98 -13.23 4.13 -2.99
CA GLY A 98 -14.56 4.34 -3.56
C GLY A 98 -15.46 3.13 -3.39
N SER A 99 -16.08 2.66 -4.48
CA SER A 99 -17.05 1.56 -4.41
C SER A 99 -16.43 0.16 -4.39
N TYR A 100 -15.18 0.02 -4.81
CA TYR A 100 -14.52 -1.28 -4.78
C TYR A 100 -13.84 -1.48 -3.44
N LEU A 101 -14.30 -2.45 -2.67
CA LEU A 101 -13.76 -2.72 -1.33
C LEU A 101 -13.22 -4.15 -1.28
N PRO A 102 -11.91 -4.33 -1.34
CA PRO A 102 -11.31 -5.67 -1.27
C PRO A 102 -11.40 -6.25 0.14
N ALA A 103 -11.12 -7.55 0.25
CA ALA A 103 -10.99 -8.19 1.56
C ALA A 103 -9.87 -7.51 2.35
N ARG A 104 -10.00 -7.47 3.70
CA ARG A 104 -9.09 -6.68 4.51
C ARG A 104 -8.91 -7.29 5.89
N THR A 105 -7.70 -7.17 6.42
CA THR A 105 -7.39 -7.53 7.80
C THR A 105 -6.70 -6.33 8.46
N VAL A 106 -7.17 -5.95 9.65
CA VAL A 106 -6.57 -4.85 10.42
C VAL A 106 -6.16 -5.39 11.78
N ILE A 107 -4.90 -5.20 12.14
CA ILE A 107 -4.41 -5.57 13.49
C ILE A 107 -3.58 -4.43 14.04
N CYS A 108 -3.54 -4.35 15.38
CA CYS A 108 -2.64 -3.43 16.07
C CYS A 108 -1.36 -4.15 16.41
N VAL A 109 -0.24 -3.46 16.27
CA VAL A 109 1.09 -3.99 16.55
C VAL A 109 1.80 -3.11 17.58
N ALA A 110 2.86 -3.63 18.17
CA ALA A 110 3.58 -2.92 19.23
C ALA A 110 4.26 -1.65 18.72
N ASP A 111 4.84 -1.71 17.51
CA ASP A 111 5.53 -0.58 16.90
C ASP A 111 5.82 -0.90 15.44
N LEU A 112 6.31 0.09 14.70
CA LEU A 112 6.68 -0.05 13.29
C LEU A 112 8.10 0.49 13.08
N PRO A 113 8.88 -0.13 12.17
CA PRO A 113 10.27 0.29 11.95
C PRO A 113 10.44 1.72 11.43
N LYS A 114 9.49 2.18 10.60
CA LYS A 114 9.59 3.53 10.03
C LYS A 114 9.20 4.57 11.06
N LYS A 115 10.13 5.44 11.40
CA LYS A 115 9.88 6.51 12.38
C LYS A 115 8.79 7.43 11.86
N GLY A 116 7.81 7.72 12.72
CA GLY A 116 6.69 8.58 12.39
C GLY A 116 5.52 7.87 11.74
N ALA A 117 5.67 6.61 11.36
CA ALA A 117 4.58 5.84 10.77
C ALA A 117 3.58 5.41 11.84
N LEU A 118 2.32 5.77 11.64
CA LEU A 118 1.20 5.32 12.48
C LEU A 118 0.66 3.98 11.99
N MET A 119 0.96 3.63 10.76
CA MET A 119 0.50 2.40 10.14
C MET A 119 1.35 2.05 8.92
N THR A 120 1.29 0.77 8.52
CA THR A 120 1.72 0.32 7.20
C THR A 120 0.64 -0.59 6.65
N MET A 121 0.62 -0.72 5.33
CA MET A 121 -0.29 -1.64 4.64
C MET A 121 0.49 -2.42 3.59
N ASN A 122 0.07 -3.67 3.36
CA ASN A 122 0.57 -4.46 2.23
C ASN A 122 -0.63 -5.06 1.50
N LEU A 123 -0.40 -5.57 0.31
CA LEU A 123 -1.50 -6.12 -0.48
C LEU A 123 -1.09 -7.29 -1.36
N THR A 124 -2.11 -8.05 -1.74
CA THR A 124 -2.06 -9.06 -2.79
C THR A 124 -3.08 -8.69 -3.85
N ALA A 125 -2.69 -8.74 -5.11
CA ALA A 125 -3.57 -8.41 -6.23
C ALA A 125 -3.45 -9.46 -7.32
N PHE A 126 -4.46 -9.45 -8.21
CA PHE A 126 -4.52 -10.36 -9.34
C PHE A 126 -5.02 -9.57 -10.55
N HIS A 127 -4.25 -9.57 -11.62
CA HIS A 127 -4.64 -8.94 -12.87
C HIS A 127 -4.33 -9.88 -14.02
N ASP A 128 -5.33 -10.15 -14.87
CA ASP A 128 -5.13 -11.02 -16.02
C ASP A 128 -4.58 -10.21 -17.18
N PHE A 129 -3.25 -10.15 -17.27
CA PHE A 129 -2.57 -9.38 -18.29
C PHE A 129 -2.77 -9.92 -19.71
N GLU A 130 -3.23 -11.16 -19.84
CA GLU A 130 -3.46 -11.78 -21.16
C GLU A 130 -4.84 -11.45 -21.73
N LYS A 131 -5.74 -10.94 -20.87
CA LYS A 131 -7.05 -10.46 -21.31
C LYS A 131 -7.03 -8.96 -21.47
N ALA A 132 -6.38 -8.51 -22.47
CA ALA A 132 -6.31 -7.07 -22.73
C ALA A 132 -7.66 -6.51 -23.22
#